data_1dccdc298909d100d4412e19dfe7d4b5
#
_entry.id   1dccdc298909d100d4412e19dfe7d4b5
#
_cell.length_a   1.000
_cell.length_b   1.000
_cell.length_c   1.000
_cell.angle_alpha   90.00
_cell.angle_beta   90.00
_cell.angle_gamma   90.00
#
_symmetry.space_group_name_H-M   'P 1'
#
loop_
_entity.id
_entity.type
_entity.pdbx_description
1 polymer ?
#
loop_
_entity_poly.entity_id
_entity_poly.type
_entity_poly.pdbx_seq_one_letter_code
_entity_poly.pdbx_strand_id
1 'polypeptide(L)'
;MYSVNSMETNPYQKKILTIPNIMSFFRLVLIPIIVYFYVVKENYLWTLILLVVSGLTDIVDGFIARKFKMISDFGKAIDPIADKLTQLALLCCLLFRFNYMIIPIVLMVIKEVASGITCLVSIKKTKEVNSSVWHGKLTTVSLYSMIAIHLIWFNIPTYYSLVFVGFCVGIMLMSFIMYVNRNLKQIKNAKK
;
A
#
# COMPACT_ATOMS: atom_id res chain seq x y z
N MET A 1 -6.81 -43.40 18.14
CA MET A 1 -7.98 -42.86 17.40
C MET A 1 -7.90 -41.35 17.45
N TYR A 2 -7.09 -40.75 16.63
CA TYR A 2 -6.95 -39.28 16.59
C TYR A 2 -8.01 -38.74 15.63
N SER A 3 -8.95 -37.94 16.15
CA SER A 3 -9.95 -37.25 15.37
C SER A 3 -9.26 -36.25 14.46
N VAL A 4 -9.40 -36.46 13.17
CA VAL A 4 -9.07 -35.48 12.12
C VAL A 4 -10.01 -34.31 12.34
N ASN A 5 -9.51 -33.25 12.98
CA ASN A 5 -10.22 -31.97 13.03
C ASN A 5 -10.50 -31.57 11.57
N SER A 6 -11.77 -31.65 11.20
CA SER A 6 -12.31 -31.07 9.97
C SER A 6 -11.87 -29.62 9.93
N MET A 7 -10.99 -29.26 8.99
CA MET A 7 -10.70 -27.87 8.65
C MET A 7 -12.03 -27.22 8.26
N GLU A 8 -12.61 -26.47 9.15
CA GLU A 8 -13.75 -25.60 8.82
C GLU A 8 -13.30 -24.65 7.72
N THR A 9 -13.66 -24.97 6.48
CA THR A 9 -13.39 -24.13 5.34
C THR A 9 -14.20 -22.85 5.51
N ASN A 10 -13.53 -21.71 5.63
CA ASN A 10 -14.17 -20.42 5.76
C ASN A 10 -15.15 -20.21 4.57
N PRO A 11 -16.46 -20.08 4.81
CA PRO A 11 -17.47 -20.01 3.74
C PRO A 11 -17.29 -18.79 2.82
N TYR A 12 -16.49 -17.80 3.22
CA TYR A 12 -16.21 -16.59 2.45
C TYR A 12 -14.92 -16.71 1.59
N GLN A 13 -14.14 -17.78 1.73
CA GLN A 13 -12.83 -17.91 1.08
C GLN A 13 -12.88 -17.77 -0.45
N LYS A 14 -13.91 -18.33 -1.08
CA LYS A 14 -14.12 -18.26 -2.53
C LYS A 14 -15.10 -17.17 -2.99
N LYS A 15 -15.71 -16.41 -2.05
CA LYS A 15 -16.67 -15.37 -2.42
C LYS A 15 -15.96 -14.11 -2.89
N ILE A 16 -16.31 -13.64 -4.09
CA ILE A 16 -15.80 -12.39 -4.67
C ILE A 16 -16.51 -11.20 -4.04
N LEU A 17 -17.84 -11.29 -3.86
CA LEU A 17 -18.65 -10.22 -3.27
C LEU A 17 -18.75 -10.40 -1.74
N THR A 18 -17.82 -9.79 -1.04
CA THR A 18 -17.84 -9.62 0.41
C THR A 18 -17.83 -8.13 0.74
N ILE A 19 -18.33 -7.74 1.92
CA ILE A 19 -18.35 -6.32 2.33
C ILE A 19 -16.95 -5.69 2.23
N PRO A 20 -15.87 -6.31 2.72
CA PRO A 20 -14.53 -5.75 2.56
C PRO A 20 -14.14 -5.56 1.08
N ASN A 21 -14.42 -6.53 0.21
CA ASN A 21 -14.07 -6.42 -1.21
C ASN A 21 -14.80 -5.26 -1.91
N ILE A 22 -16.07 -5.01 -1.55
CA ILE A 22 -16.84 -3.87 -2.07
C ILE A 22 -16.18 -2.55 -1.65
N MET A 23 -15.68 -2.47 -0.41
CA MET A 23 -14.98 -1.27 0.09
C MET A 23 -13.65 -1.05 -0.64
N SER A 24 -12.90 -2.12 -0.97
CA SER A 24 -11.69 -2.02 -1.79
C SER A 24 -12.00 -1.56 -3.22
N PHE A 25 -13.11 -2.02 -3.82
CA PHE A 25 -13.61 -1.50 -5.11
C PHE A 25 -14.01 -0.03 -5.02
N PHE A 26 -14.70 0.37 -3.96
CA PHE A 26 -15.04 1.78 -3.74
C PHE A 26 -13.78 2.66 -3.71
N ARG A 27 -12.71 2.19 -3.08
CA ARG A 27 -11.40 2.89 -3.06
C ARG A 27 -10.82 3.05 -4.46
N LEU A 28 -10.91 2.02 -5.32
CA LEU A 28 -10.49 2.14 -6.72
C LEU A 28 -11.30 3.18 -7.51
N VAL A 29 -12.61 3.27 -7.26
CA VAL A 29 -13.47 4.28 -7.87
C VAL A 29 -13.15 5.69 -7.36
N LEU A 30 -12.70 5.83 -6.11
CA LEU A 30 -12.28 7.12 -5.56
C LEU A 30 -11.02 7.68 -6.25
N ILE A 31 -10.13 6.84 -6.80
CA ILE A 31 -8.89 7.30 -7.44
C ILE A 31 -9.17 8.33 -8.55
N PRO A 32 -9.97 8.05 -9.59
CA PRO A 32 -10.23 9.03 -10.63
C PRO A 32 -10.93 10.29 -10.10
N ILE A 33 -11.74 10.18 -9.05
CA ILE A 33 -12.40 11.32 -8.43
C ILE A 33 -11.36 12.22 -7.72
N ILE A 34 -10.42 11.61 -6.99
CA ILE A 34 -9.30 12.31 -6.35
C ILE A 34 -8.46 13.05 -7.40
N VAL A 35 -8.09 12.35 -8.48
CA VAL A 35 -7.32 12.94 -9.60
C VAL A 35 -8.07 14.10 -10.22
N TYR A 36 -9.37 13.97 -10.44
CA TYR A 36 -10.21 15.03 -10.99
C TYR A 36 -10.22 16.28 -10.10
N PHE A 37 -10.43 16.12 -8.79
CA PHE A 37 -10.41 17.25 -7.86
C PHE A 37 -9.04 17.91 -7.77
N TYR A 38 -7.96 17.13 -7.84
CA TYR A 38 -6.61 17.67 -7.81
C TYR A 38 -6.22 18.40 -9.10
N VAL A 39 -6.38 17.76 -10.27
CA VAL A 39 -5.87 18.25 -11.55
C VAL A 39 -6.83 19.24 -12.22
N VAL A 40 -8.14 18.93 -12.23
CA VAL A 40 -9.12 19.71 -13.00
C VAL A 40 -9.74 20.83 -12.15
N LYS A 41 -10.07 20.53 -10.90
CA LYS A 41 -10.68 21.51 -9.99
C LYS A 41 -9.69 22.30 -9.16
N GLU A 42 -8.42 21.85 -9.13
CA GLU A 42 -7.35 22.45 -8.29
C GLU A 42 -7.78 22.63 -6.82
N ASN A 43 -8.68 21.75 -6.36
CA ASN A 43 -9.25 21.82 -5.02
C ASN A 43 -8.58 20.82 -4.08
N TYR A 44 -7.48 21.25 -3.48
CA TYR A 44 -6.62 20.42 -2.62
C TYR A 44 -7.31 20.00 -1.33
N LEU A 45 -8.24 20.82 -0.83
CA LEU A 45 -9.02 20.50 0.37
C LEU A 45 -9.92 19.27 0.11
N TRP A 46 -10.68 19.27 -0.98
CA TRP A 46 -11.50 18.12 -1.35
C TRP A 46 -10.63 16.90 -1.66
N THR A 47 -9.49 17.07 -2.32
CA THR A 47 -8.53 15.99 -2.54
C THR A 47 -8.07 15.38 -1.20
N LEU A 48 -7.74 16.20 -0.21
CA LEU A 48 -7.36 15.75 1.13
C LEU A 48 -8.51 15.02 1.85
N ILE A 49 -9.73 15.57 1.79
CA ILE A 49 -10.91 14.93 2.39
C ILE A 49 -11.14 13.54 1.77
N LEU A 50 -11.09 13.43 0.45
CA LEU A 50 -11.26 12.16 -0.25
C LEU A 50 -10.14 11.15 0.07
N LEU A 51 -8.91 11.63 0.26
CA LEU A 51 -7.80 10.81 0.72
C LEU A 51 -8.05 10.25 2.13
N VAL A 52 -8.50 11.10 3.05
CA VAL A 52 -8.85 10.68 4.42
C VAL A 52 -10.00 9.69 4.41
N VAL A 53 -11.04 9.93 3.63
CA VAL A 53 -12.18 9.00 3.46
C VAL A 53 -11.69 7.65 2.92
N SER A 54 -10.82 7.65 1.91
CA SER A 54 -10.21 6.44 1.36
C SER A 54 -9.42 5.66 2.42
N GLY A 55 -8.60 6.35 3.22
CA GLY A 55 -7.83 5.72 4.29
C GLY A 55 -8.69 5.18 5.44
N LEU A 56 -9.74 5.92 5.83
CA LEU A 56 -10.70 5.44 6.85
C LEU A 56 -11.47 4.22 6.37
N THR A 57 -11.86 4.18 5.10
CA THR A 57 -12.51 3.02 4.48
C THR A 57 -11.62 1.78 4.59
N ASP A 58 -10.32 1.90 4.34
CA ASP A 58 -9.34 0.80 4.48
C ASP A 58 -9.22 0.27 5.93
N ILE A 59 -9.27 1.16 6.91
CA ILE A 59 -9.23 0.75 8.32
C ILE A 59 -10.52 0.00 8.69
N VAL A 60 -11.66 0.50 8.24
CA VAL A 60 -12.98 -0.07 8.55
C VAL A 60 -13.15 -1.44 7.88
N ASP A 61 -12.80 -1.59 6.60
CA ASP A 61 -12.91 -2.87 5.90
C ASP A 61 -12.00 -3.94 6.50
N GLY A 62 -10.76 -3.57 6.83
CA GLY A 62 -9.83 -4.47 7.53
C GLY A 62 -10.33 -4.88 8.92
N PHE A 63 -11.02 -3.98 9.66
CA PHE A 63 -11.64 -4.32 10.94
C PHE A 63 -12.83 -5.28 10.76
N ILE A 64 -13.73 -5.00 9.81
CA ILE A 64 -14.89 -5.82 9.48
C ILE A 64 -14.44 -7.21 9.03
N ALA A 65 -13.47 -7.29 8.11
CA ALA A 65 -12.95 -8.56 7.60
C ALA A 65 -12.44 -9.48 8.71
N ARG A 66 -11.71 -8.92 9.70
CA ARG A 66 -11.19 -9.66 10.84
C ARG A 66 -12.28 -10.04 11.84
N LYS A 67 -13.18 -9.11 12.21
CA LYS A 67 -14.23 -9.32 13.20
C LYS A 67 -15.25 -10.37 12.77
N PHE A 68 -15.64 -10.34 11.49
CA PHE A 68 -16.68 -11.22 10.93
C PHE A 68 -16.10 -12.43 10.18
N LYS A 69 -14.78 -12.63 10.20
CA LYS A 69 -14.08 -13.71 9.47
C LYS A 69 -14.43 -13.76 7.97
N MET A 70 -14.77 -12.60 7.37
CA MET A 70 -15.14 -12.44 5.96
C MET A 70 -13.92 -12.26 5.06
N ILE A 71 -12.83 -12.94 5.37
CA ILE A 71 -11.58 -12.84 4.62
C ILE A 71 -11.68 -13.72 3.38
N SER A 72 -11.72 -13.11 2.18
CA SER A 72 -11.67 -13.81 0.90
C SER A 72 -10.26 -13.80 0.31
N ASP A 73 -9.92 -14.80 -0.49
CA ASP A 73 -8.60 -14.83 -1.17
C ASP A 73 -8.50 -13.71 -2.22
N PHE A 74 -9.63 -13.33 -2.83
CA PHE A 74 -9.70 -12.21 -3.75
C PHE A 74 -9.44 -10.87 -3.04
N GLY A 75 -10.04 -10.64 -1.86
CA GLY A 75 -9.81 -9.43 -1.05
C GLY A 75 -8.34 -9.27 -0.66
N LYS A 76 -7.70 -10.34 -0.18
CA LYS A 76 -6.27 -10.33 0.16
C LYS A 76 -5.37 -9.85 -0.99
N ALA A 77 -5.80 -10.05 -2.24
CA ALA A 77 -5.05 -9.61 -3.41
C ALA A 77 -5.40 -8.19 -3.82
N ILE A 78 -6.70 -7.81 -3.80
CA ILE A 78 -7.16 -6.51 -4.30
C ILE A 78 -6.83 -5.35 -3.36
N ASP A 79 -6.86 -5.59 -2.03
CA ASP A 79 -6.58 -4.55 -1.03
C ASP A 79 -5.18 -3.93 -1.19
N PRO A 80 -4.08 -4.71 -1.26
CA PRO A 80 -2.75 -4.15 -1.49
C PRO A 80 -2.63 -3.44 -2.84
N ILE A 81 -3.35 -3.91 -3.88
CA ILE A 81 -3.34 -3.28 -5.20
C ILE A 81 -4.03 -1.93 -5.15
N ALA A 82 -5.22 -1.84 -4.54
CA ALA A 82 -5.96 -0.60 -4.40
C ALA A 82 -5.17 0.45 -3.62
N ASP A 83 -4.53 0.06 -2.51
CA ASP A 83 -3.67 0.92 -1.71
C ASP A 83 -2.49 1.48 -2.53
N LYS A 84 -1.78 0.63 -3.27
CA LYS A 84 -0.64 1.04 -4.10
C LYS A 84 -1.04 1.92 -5.28
N LEU A 85 -2.18 1.64 -5.91
CA LEU A 85 -2.70 2.48 -6.99
C LEU A 85 -3.11 3.86 -6.47
N THR A 86 -3.71 3.95 -5.28
CA THR A 86 -4.04 5.23 -4.64
C THR A 86 -2.77 6.05 -4.35
N GLN A 87 -1.75 5.43 -3.77
CA GLN A 87 -0.46 6.08 -3.51
C GLN A 87 0.19 6.59 -4.80
N LEU A 88 0.23 5.75 -5.84
CA LEU A 88 0.82 6.11 -7.13
C LEU A 88 0.05 7.26 -7.79
N ALA A 89 -1.28 7.21 -7.81
CA ALA A 89 -2.10 8.27 -8.39
C ALA A 89 -1.87 9.62 -7.71
N LEU A 90 -1.80 9.64 -6.38
CA LEU A 90 -1.52 10.85 -5.61
C LEU A 90 -0.11 11.40 -5.86
N LEU A 91 0.89 10.53 -5.93
CA LEU A 91 2.25 10.95 -6.30
C LEU A 91 2.32 11.50 -7.73
N CYS A 92 1.60 10.89 -8.68
CA CYS A 92 1.47 11.42 -10.04
C CYS A 92 0.78 12.78 -10.05
N CYS A 93 -0.27 12.99 -9.24
CA CYS A 93 -0.88 14.30 -9.07
C CYS A 93 0.12 15.34 -8.56
N LEU A 94 0.91 15.02 -7.54
CA LEU A 94 1.93 15.92 -7.00
C LEU A 94 3.06 16.19 -8.01
N LEU A 95 3.38 15.23 -8.90
CA LEU A 95 4.41 15.38 -9.94
C LEU A 95 4.09 16.54 -10.90
N PHE A 96 2.81 16.80 -11.22
CA PHE A 96 2.42 17.94 -12.07
C PHE A 96 2.88 19.29 -11.51
N ARG A 97 3.05 19.38 -10.18
CA ARG A 97 3.47 20.60 -9.51
C ARG A 97 4.92 20.56 -9.05
N PHE A 98 5.40 19.43 -8.60
CA PHE A 98 6.72 19.23 -7.99
C PHE A 98 7.49 18.17 -8.77
N ASN A 99 8.29 18.56 -9.76
CA ASN A 99 8.99 17.64 -10.66
C ASN A 99 9.87 16.60 -9.94
N TYR A 100 10.37 16.93 -8.73
CA TYR A 100 11.19 16.00 -7.93
C TYR A 100 10.38 14.86 -7.29
N MET A 101 9.03 14.88 -7.36
CA MET A 101 8.17 13.75 -6.96
C MET A 101 8.38 12.50 -7.83
N ILE A 102 9.09 12.63 -8.95
CA ILE A 102 9.52 11.47 -9.74
C ILE A 102 10.39 10.51 -8.92
N ILE A 103 11.18 11.03 -7.96
CA ILE A 103 12.10 10.21 -7.15
C ILE A 103 11.34 9.21 -6.26
N PRO A 104 10.38 9.60 -5.40
CA PRO A 104 9.59 8.64 -4.64
C PRO A 104 8.73 7.73 -5.51
N ILE A 105 8.25 8.18 -6.69
CA ILE A 105 7.51 7.34 -7.64
C ILE A 105 8.38 6.18 -8.12
N VAL A 106 9.55 6.50 -8.68
CA VAL A 106 10.47 5.49 -9.23
C VAL A 106 10.91 4.53 -8.12
N LEU A 107 11.26 5.04 -6.94
CA LEU A 107 11.68 4.22 -5.82
C LEU A 107 10.54 3.31 -5.32
N MET A 108 9.30 3.81 -5.29
CA MET A 108 8.13 3.02 -4.95
C MET A 108 7.94 1.86 -5.93
N VAL A 109 7.98 2.12 -7.24
CA VAL A 109 7.82 1.10 -8.27
C VAL A 109 8.92 0.04 -8.18
N ILE A 110 10.19 0.46 -8.09
CA ILE A 110 11.33 -0.47 -7.95
C ILE A 110 11.15 -1.36 -6.71
N LYS A 111 10.80 -0.76 -5.57
CA LYS A 111 10.59 -1.49 -4.33
C LYS A 111 9.46 -2.50 -4.45
N GLU A 112 8.32 -2.13 -5.01
CA GLU A 112 7.16 -3.04 -5.16
C GLU A 112 7.46 -4.19 -6.14
N VAL A 113 8.12 -3.91 -7.26
CA VAL A 113 8.55 -4.94 -8.22
C VAL A 113 9.55 -5.91 -7.57
N ALA A 114 10.57 -5.38 -6.90
CA ALA A 114 11.56 -6.21 -6.21
C ALA A 114 10.91 -7.04 -5.08
N SER A 115 9.97 -6.47 -4.33
CA SER A 115 9.18 -7.18 -3.32
C SER A 115 8.37 -8.31 -3.92
N GLY A 116 7.68 -8.06 -5.02
CA GLY A 116 6.88 -9.06 -5.73
C GLY A 116 7.73 -10.23 -6.23
N ILE A 117 8.84 -9.93 -6.91
CA ILE A 117 9.77 -10.96 -7.43
C ILE A 117 10.34 -11.81 -6.29
N THR A 118 10.84 -11.17 -5.24
CA THR A 118 11.44 -11.91 -4.12
C THR A 118 10.42 -12.71 -3.32
N CYS A 119 9.18 -12.23 -3.21
CA CYS A 119 8.08 -12.99 -2.62
C CYS A 119 7.78 -14.26 -3.44
N LEU A 120 7.65 -14.15 -4.76
CA LEU A 120 7.41 -15.28 -5.66
C LEU A 120 8.54 -16.32 -5.58
N VAL A 121 9.80 -15.87 -5.56
CA VAL A 121 10.96 -16.76 -5.41
C VAL A 121 10.97 -17.46 -4.05
N SER A 122 10.62 -16.75 -2.99
CA SER A 122 10.52 -17.30 -1.64
C SER A 122 9.45 -18.38 -1.57
N ILE A 123 8.23 -18.10 -2.05
CA ILE A 123 7.12 -19.08 -2.07
C ILE A 123 7.50 -20.35 -2.83
N LYS A 124 8.16 -20.22 -3.99
CA LYS A 124 8.61 -21.38 -4.77
C LYS A 124 9.64 -22.25 -4.04
N LYS A 125 10.48 -21.66 -3.17
CA LYS A 125 11.56 -22.39 -2.48
C LYS A 125 11.18 -22.85 -1.08
N THR A 126 10.45 -22.04 -0.30
CA THR A 126 10.18 -22.34 1.11
C THR A 126 8.74 -22.76 1.38
N LYS A 127 7.83 -22.63 0.38
CA LYS A 127 6.37 -22.80 0.53
C LYS A 127 5.74 -21.96 1.66
N GLU A 128 6.48 -21.04 2.23
CA GLU A 128 6.03 -20.15 3.29
C GLU A 128 5.76 -18.74 2.75
N VAL A 129 4.62 -18.18 3.12
CA VAL A 129 4.26 -16.78 2.80
C VAL A 129 4.76 -15.89 3.92
N ASN A 130 5.69 -15.01 3.60
CA ASN A 130 6.24 -14.06 4.56
C ASN A 130 5.19 -13.02 4.98
N SER A 131 4.96 -12.89 6.29
CA SER A 131 4.11 -11.83 6.82
C SER A 131 4.70 -10.43 6.58
N SER A 132 3.81 -9.43 6.49
CA SER A 132 4.21 -8.03 6.35
C SER A 132 5.10 -7.58 7.52
N VAL A 133 6.17 -6.84 7.20
CA VAL A 133 7.14 -6.37 8.18
C VAL A 133 6.83 -4.92 8.57
N TRP A 134 7.09 -4.55 9.82
CA TRP A 134 6.78 -3.23 10.36
C TRP A 134 7.41 -2.07 9.57
N HIS A 135 8.61 -2.26 9.00
CA HIS A 135 9.25 -1.22 8.17
C HIS A 135 8.50 -0.93 6.87
N GLY A 136 7.75 -1.91 6.31
CA GLY A 136 6.83 -1.66 5.21
C GLY A 136 5.69 -0.72 5.60
N LYS A 137 5.13 -0.90 6.80
CA LYS A 137 4.09 -0.02 7.36
C LYS A 137 4.62 1.39 7.58
N LEU A 138 5.85 1.53 8.09
CA LEU A 138 6.50 2.83 8.28
C LEU A 138 6.66 3.58 6.95
N THR A 139 7.03 2.88 5.88
CA THR A 139 7.10 3.48 4.53
C THR A 139 5.75 4.04 4.08
N THR A 140 4.68 3.26 4.24
CA THR A 140 3.32 3.67 3.86
C THR A 140 2.88 4.91 4.65
N VAL A 141 3.07 4.90 5.98
CA VAL A 141 2.75 6.04 6.84
C VAL A 141 3.55 7.28 6.45
N SER A 142 4.87 7.14 6.24
CA SER A 142 5.73 8.26 5.83
C SER A 142 5.30 8.86 4.49
N LEU A 143 4.92 8.01 3.53
CA LEU A 143 4.48 8.44 2.21
C LEU A 143 3.14 9.20 2.27
N TYR A 144 2.14 8.66 2.98
CA TYR A 144 0.87 9.36 3.17
C TYR A 144 1.01 10.66 3.97
N SER A 145 1.90 10.69 4.97
CA SER A 145 2.19 11.93 5.71
C SER A 145 2.83 12.99 4.81
N MET A 146 3.78 12.61 3.96
CA MET A 146 4.38 13.51 2.98
C MET A 146 3.33 14.06 2.01
N ILE A 147 2.47 13.20 1.45
CA ILE A 147 1.39 13.60 0.54
C ILE A 147 0.43 14.57 1.26
N ALA A 148 -0.02 14.25 2.46
CA ALA A 148 -0.92 15.08 3.24
C ALA A 148 -0.32 16.47 3.52
N ILE A 149 0.95 16.56 3.88
CA ILE A 149 1.65 17.83 4.10
C ILE A 149 1.61 18.69 2.82
N HIS A 150 1.84 18.10 1.64
CA HIS A 150 1.81 18.83 0.38
C HIS A 150 0.40 19.26 -0.04
N LEU A 151 -0.64 18.55 0.37
CA LEU A 151 -2.03 18.93 0.14
C LEU A 151 -2.49 20.04 1.09
N ILE A 152 -2.07 19.99 2.36
CA ILE A 152 -2.42 20.98 3.38
C ILE A 152 -1.64 22.28 3.14
N TRP A 153 -0.35 22.16 2.93
CA TRP A 153 0.52 23.31 2.69
C TRP A 153 0.76 23.51 1.18
N PHE A 154 -0.27 23.96 0.52
CA PHE A 154 -0.31 24.11 -0.93
C PHE A 154 0.87 24.92 -1.53
N ASN A 155 1.26 26.04 -0.87
CA ASN A 155 2.38 26.90 -1.29
C ASN A 155 3.67 26.58 -0.51
N ILE A 156 3.93 25.30 -0.23
CA ILE A 156 5.13 24.89 0.49
C ILE A 156 6.39 25.41 -0.24
N PRO A 157 7.32 26.12 0.42
CA PRO A 157 8.59 26.49 -0.17
C PRO A 157 9.40 25.26 -0.58
N THR A 158 10.08 25.32 -1.72
CA THR A 158 10.84 24.20 -2.30
C THR A 158 11.81 23.57 -1.30
N TYR A 159 12.44 24.36 -0.45
CA TYR A 159 13.36 23.87 0.57
C TYR A 159 12.68 22.88 1.54
N TYR A 160 11.56 23.26 2.13
CA TYR A 160 10.82 22.37 3.07
C TYR A 160 10.25 21.16 2.36
N SER A 161 9.74 21.34 1.15
CA SER A 161 9.26 20.24 0.33
C SER A 161 10.35 19.19 0.08
N LEU A 162 11.55 19.63 -0.30
CA LEU A 162 12.70 18.73 -0.51
C LEU A 162 13.12 18.01 0.78
N VAL A 163 13.02 18.67 1.94
CA VAL A 163 13.30 18.03 3.24
C VAL A 163 12.31 16.89 3.51
N PHE A 164 11.00 17.13 3.35
CA PHE A 164 10.00 16.09 3.56
C PHE A 164 10.10 14.94 2.55
N VAL A 165 10.35 15.25 1.28
CA VAL A 165 10.57 14.23 0.25
C VAL A 165 11.85 13.45 0.55
N GLY A 166 12.95 14.11 0.91
CA GLY A 166 14.22 13.47 1.26
C GLY A 166 14.07 12.52 2.47
N PHE A 167 13.33 12.94 3.49
CA PHE A 167 13.03 12.12 4.66
C PHE A 167 12.21 10.87 4.27
N CYS A 168 11.16 11.05 3.46
CA CYS A 168 10.35 9.95 2.95
C CYS A 168 11.18 8.96 2.12
N VAL A 169 11.99 9.47 1.18
CA VAL A 169 12.91 8.67 0.35
C VAL A 169 13.91 7.92 1.22
N GLY A 170 14.46 8.54 2.26
CA GLY A 170 15.36 7.88 3.21
C GLY A 170 14.72 6.69 3.91
N ILE A 171 13.47 6.84 4.40
CA ILE A 171 12.71 5.73 4.99
C ILE A 171 12.42 4.64 3.96
N MET A 172 12.07 5.01 2.72
CA MET A 172 11.82 4.05 1.65
C MET A 172 13.06 3.22 1.31
N LEU A 173 14.23 3.86 1.21
CA LEU A 173 15.52 3.19 0.96
C LEU A 173 15.90 2.26 2.11
N MET A 174 15.79 2.73 3.35
CA MET A 174 16.03 1.90 4.54
C MET A 174 15.13 0.65 4.52
N SER A 175 13.83 0.83 4.29
CA SER A 175 12.88 -0.27 4.21
C SER A 175 13.21 -1.24 3.08
N PHE A 176 13.63 -0.73 1.92
CA PHE A 176 14.03 -1.53 0.78
C PHE A 176 15.26 -2.40 1.09
N ILE A 177 16.32 -1.81 1.66
CA ILE A 177 17.54 -2.53 2.04
C ILE A 177 17.22 -3.63 3.07
N MET A 178 16.43 -3.31 4.10
CA MET A 178 16.03 -4.29 5.12
C MET A 178 15.23 -5.45 4.51
N TYR A 179 14.36 -5.15 3.55
CA TYR A 179 13.55 -6.15 2.86
C TYR A 179 14.42 -7.09 2.00
N VAL A 180 15.33 -6.54 1.20
CA VAL A 180 16.26 -7.30 0.36
C VAL A 180 17.15 -8.19 1.22
N ASN A 181 17.76 -7.65 2.28
CA ASN A 181 18.64 -8.40 3.18
C ASN A 181 17.91 -9.58 3.83
N ARG A 182 16.66 -9.39 4.28
CA ARG A 182 15.85 -10.45 4.87
C ARG A 182 15.58 -11.57 3.86
N ASN A 183 15.15 -11.21 2.65
CA ASN A 183 14.81 -12.19 1.64
C ASN A 183 16.03 -12.99 1.15
N LEU A 184 17.17 -12.32 0.98
CA LEU A 184 18.43 -12.99 0.64
C LEU A 184 18.85 -13.98 1.73
N LYS A 185 18.71 -13.62 3.01
CA LYS A 185 19.00 -14.51 4.14
C LYS A 185 18.12 -15.77 4.14
N GLN A 186 16.82 -15.61 3.83
CA GLN A 186 15.89 -16.73 3.75
C GLN A 186 16.21 -17.67 2.57
N ILE A 187 16.50 -17.10 1.39
CA ILE A 187 16.90 -17.88 0.21
C ILE A 187 18.19 -18.66 0.47
N LYS A 188 19.13 -18.07 1.23
CA LYS A 188 20.39 -18.72 1.61
C LYS A 188 20.18 -19.88 2.60
N ASN A 189 19.28 -19.69 3.56
CA ASN A 189 18.97 -20.72 4.57
C ASN A 189 18.16 -21.89 3.97
N ALA A 190 17.34 -21.65 2.94
CA ALA A 190 16.60 -22.70 2.24
C ALA A 190 17.46 -23.56 1.30
N LYS A 191 18.76 -23.21 1.11
CA LYS A 191 19.73 -24.03 0.35
C LYS A 191 20.58 -24.95 1.24
N LYS A 192 20.46 -24.82 2.55
CA LYS A 192 21.07 -25.74 3.54
C LYS A 192 20.04 -26.74 4.00
#